data_dcec672ec35a4c500c3b45f89ad04186
#
_entry.id   dcec672ec35a4c500c3b45f89ad04186
#
_cell.length_a   1.000
_cell.length_b   1.000
_cell.length_c   1.000
_cell.angle_alpha   90.00
_cell.angle_beta   90.00
_cell.angle_gamma   90.00
#
_symmetry.space_group_name_H-M   'P 1'
#
loop_
_entity.id
_entity.type
_entity.pdbx_description
1 polymer ?
#
loop_
_entity_poly.entity_id
_entity_poly.type
_entity_poly.pdbx_seq_one_letter_code
_entity_poly.pdbx_strand_id
1 'polypeptide(L)'
;MTRYPDLYVLRHGETQWNREGIFQGVHDSPLTTMGREQAAHQGKILNRVISDWSTVDIYSSPQGRAKTTAEIALAGVNRTADLHAALREVDTGDWAGLHISDIIDADFRMAKPYTVEWLSAYFSSPNGEGYEVFKTRLLEFLRSLQKPTVIVTHGMVGFVLRGLYLGLTFEQMAGQVGGQGVVFHLSDGREIVLKD
;
A
#
# COMPACT_ATOMS: atom_id res chain seq x y z
N MET A 1 11.21 -22.06 -3.09
CA MET A 1 10.47 -20.79 -2.86
C MET A 1 11.44 -19.66 -3.13
N THR A 2 11.07 -18.67 -3.94
CA THR A 2 11.91 -17.48 -4.18
C THR A 2 11.93 -16.70 -2.86
N ARG A 3 13.09 -16.53 -2.27
CA ARG A 3 13.24 -15.78 -1.02
C ARG A 3 13.45 -14.31 -1.39
N TYR A 4 12.48 -13.49 -1.12
CA TYR A 4 12.59 -12.03 -1.28
C TYR A 4 13.37 -11.42 -0.11
N PRO A 5 14.02 -10.27 -0.29
CA PRO A 5 14.63 -9.54 0.81
C PRO A 5 13.56 -9.04 1.80
N ASP A 6 14.00 -8.59 2.98
CA ASP A 6 13.11 -7.99 3.97
C ASP A 6 12.40 -6.75 3.41
N LEU A 7 11.11 -6.61 3.69
CA LEU A 7 10.33 -5.45 3.27
C LEU A 7 9.73 -4.73 4.47
N TYR A 8 9.74 -3.42 4.43
CA TYR A 8 9.03 -2.53 5.33
C TYR A 8 7.97 -1.78 4.52
N VAL A 9 6.72 -2.24 4.59
CA VAL A 9 5.63 -1.71 3.75
C VAL A 9 4.78 -0.74 4.54
N LEU A 10 4.65 0.48 4.02
CA LEU A 10 3.86 1.57 4.58
C LEU A 10 2.72 1.92 3.64
N ARG A 11 1.51 2.07 4.16
CA ARG A 11 0.43 2.75 3.46
C ARG A 11 0.56 4.26 3.73
N HIS A 12 0.28 5.09 2.71
CA HIS A 12 0.20 6.54 2.88
C HIS A 12 -0.74 6.93 4.03
N GLY A 13 -0.46 8.06 4.69
CA GLY A 13 -1.31 8.60 5.73
C GLY A 13 -2.73 8.94 5.23
N GLU A 14 -3.67 9.11 6.15
CA GLU A 14 -5.05 9.47 5.84
C GLU A 14 -5.12 10.70 4.92
N THR A 15 -5.91 10.62 3.86
CA THR A 15 -6.21 11.74 2.99
C THR A 15 -7.62 12.29 3.25
N GLN A 16 -7.93 13.48 2.72
CA GLN A 16 -9.28 14.03 2.80
C GLN A 16 -10.30 13.05 2.17
N TRP A 17 -9.99 12.48 1.02
CA TRP A 17 -10.87 11.53 0.35
C TRP A 17 -11.01 10.20 1.11
N ASN A 18 -9.98 9.75 1.84
CA ASN A 18 -10.17 8.60 2.74
C ASN A 18 -11.23 8.89 3.82
N ARG A 19 -11.16 10.09 4.43
CA ARG A 19 -12.11 10.51 5.47
C ARG A 19 -13.52 10.71 4.92
N GLU A 20 -13.63 11.13 3.68
CA GLU A 20 -14.90 11.37 2.99
C GLU A 20 -15.47 10.10 2.35
N GLY A 21 -14.74 8.98 2.34
CA GLY A 21 -15.19 7.73 1.71
C GLY A 21 -15.19 7.76 0.18
N ILE A 22 -14.28 8.54 -0.43
CA ILE A 22 -14.15 8.67 -1.89
C ILE A 22 -13.04 7.73 -2.39
N PHE A 23 -13.33 6.97 -3.45
CA PHE A 23 -12.34 6.16 -4.14
C PHE A 23 -11.31 7.05 -4.86
N GLN A 24 -10.04 6.89 -4.50
CA GLN A 24 -8.99 7.70 -5.10
C GLN A 24 -8.45 7.09 -6.40
N GLY A 25 -8.22 5.78 -6.42
CA GLY A 25 -7.59 5.12 -7.54
C GLY A 25 -6.32 5.87 -7.97
N VAL A 26 -6.30 6.30 -9.24
CA VAL A 26 -5.20 7.07 -9.82
C VAL A 26 -5.19 8.56 -9.45
N HIS A 27 -6.29 9.10 -8.93
CA HIS A 27 -6.38 10.49 -8.47
C HIS A 27 -5.68 10.70 -7.13
N ASP A 28 -5.44 11.95 -6.77
CA ASP A 28 -4.80 12.33 -5.53
C ASP A 28 -5.68 13.25 -4.68
N SER A 29 -5.51 13.13 -3.38
CA SER A 29 -6.11 13.99 -2.37
C SER A 29 -5.06 14.27 -1.27
N PRO A 30 -5.00 15.49 -0.72
CA PRO A 30 -3.99 15.84 0.26
C PRO A 30 -4.16 15.06 1.57
N LEU A 31 -3.03 14.84 2.26
CA LEU A 31 -3.04 14.28 3.61
C LEU A 31 -3.77 15.19 4.58
N THR A 32 -4.58 14.59 5.47
CA THR A 32 -5.13 15.29 6.63
C THR A 32 -4.05 15.55 7.68
N THR A 33 -4.36 16.31 8.73
CA THR A 33 -3.47 16.46 9.90
C THR A 33 -3.16 15.08 10.50
N MET A 34 -4.17 14.23 10.70
CA MET A 34 -4.00 12.85 11.16
C MET A 34 -3.08 12.05 10.22
N GLY A 35 -3.26 12.19 8.89
CA GLY A 35 -2.41 11.49 7.93
C GLY A 35 -0.94 11.91 8.00
N ARG A 36 -0.65 13.17 8.30
CA ARG A 36 0.71 13.66 8.52
C ARG A 36 1.30 13.11 9.83
N GLU A 37 0.51 13.03 10.88
CA GLU A 37 0.90 12.42 12.15
C GLU A 37 1.18 10.91 11.98
N GLN A 38 0.35 10.20 11.23
CA GLN A 38 0.56 8.80 10.87
C GLN A 38 1.88 8.60 10.10
N ALA A 39 2.18 9.47 9.12
CA ALA A 39 3.44 9.42 8.37
C ALA A 39 4.66 9.66 9.28
N ALA A 40 4.60 10.65 10.18
CA ALA A 40 5.67 10.92 11.14
C ALA A 40 5.86 9.74 12.12
N HIS A 41 4.77 9.11 12.54
CA HIS A 41 4.81 7.94 13.40
C HIS A 41 5.49 6.75 12.69
N GLN A 42 5.12 6.46 11.43
CA GLN A 42 5.78 5.44 10.61
C GLN A 42 7.30 5.69 10.50
N GLY A 43 7.72 6.94 10.35
CA GLY A 43 9.13 7.31 10.36
C GLY A 43 9.84 6.97 11.68
N LYS A 44 9.18 7.20 12.83
CA LYS A 44 9.71 6.82 14.16
C LYS A 44 9.88 5.30 14.27
N ILE A 45 8.89 4.53 13.77
CA ILE A 45 8.97 3.06 13.74
C ILE A 45 10.17 2.61 12.91
N LEU A 46 10.32 3.12 11.69
CA LEU A 46 11.44 2.77 10.81
C LEU A 46 12.80 3.07 11.45
N ASN A 47 12.96 4.25 12.08
CA ASN A 47 14.20 4.65 12.74
C ASN A 47 14.56 3.77 13.96
N ARG A 48 13.60 3.06 14.56
CA ARG A 48 13.88 2.09 15.64
C ARG A 48 14.39 0.76 15.10
N VAL A 49 13.97 0.36 13.90
CA VAL A 49 14.24 -0.99 13.35
C VAL A 49 15.33 -0.99 12.28
N ILE A 50 15.60 0.13 11.63
CA ILE A 50 16.64 0.29 10.62
C ILE A 50 17.82 1.04 11.24
N SER A 51 18.87 0.30 11.60
CA SER A 51 20.08 0.87 12.20
C SER A 51 21.03 1.52 11.17
N ASP A 52 21.03 0.99 9.95
CA ASP A 52 21.88 1.49 8.86
C ASP A 52 21.07 1.66 7.58
N TRP A 53 20.70 2.89 7.29
CA TRP A 53 19.93 3.27 6.12
C TRP A 53 20.72 3.14 4.79
N SER A 54 22.03 2.97 4.83
CA SER A 54 22.84 2.77 3.61
C SER A 54 22.62 1.37 3.00
N THR A 55 22.16 0.43 3.80
CA THR A 55 21.93 -0.97 3.39
C THR A 55 20.53 -1.23 2.85
N VAL A 56 19.65 -0.23 2.89
CA VAL A 56 18.22 -0.36 2.57
C VAL A 56 17.90 0.45 1.32
N ASP A 57 17.18 -0.15 0.38
CA ASP A 57 16.58 0.59 -0.74
C ASP A 57 15.23 1.21 -0.29
N ILE A 58 14.89 2.36 -0.86
CA ILE A 58 13.68 3.10 -0.46
C ILE A 58 12.91 3.46 -1.73
N TYR A 59 11.70 2.94 -1.87
CA TYR A 59 10.80 3.24 -2.97
C TYR A 59 9.49 3.86 -2.49
N SER A 60 8.95 4.75 -3.31
CA SER A 60 7.61 5.31 -3.11
C SER A 60 6.80 5.25 -4.40
N SER A 61 5.48 5.12 -4.25
CA SER A 61 4.56 5.44 -5.33
C SER A 61 4.76 6.89 -5.79
N PRO A 62 4.63 7.18 -7.09
CA PRO A 62 4.71 8.55 -7.62
C PRO A 62 3.49 9.42 -7.28
N GLN A 63 2.40 8.86 -6.73
CA GLN A 63 1.21 9.62 -6.35
C GLN A 63 1.48 10.49 -5.13
N GLY A 64 0.95 11.72 -5.14
CA GLY A 64 1.30 12.79 -4.19
C GLY A 64 1.12 12.41 -2.73
N ARG A 65 0.04 11.71 -2.36
CA ARG A 65 -0.19 11.24 -0.99
C ARG A 65 0.89 10.30 -0.48
N ALA A 66 1.40 9.41 -1.33
CA ALA A 66 2.49 8.48 -0.97
C ALA A 66 3.84 9.22 -0.91
N LYS A 67 4.12 10.10 -1.87
CA LYS A 67 5.32 10.95 -1.86
C LYS A 67 5.39 11.79 -0.58
N THR A 68 4.32 12.51 -0.26
CA THR A 68 4.26 13.34 0.95
C THR A 68 4.43 12.49 2.22
N THR A 69 3.86 11.29 2.24
CA THR A 69 4.06 10.35 3.35
C THR A 69 5.54 9.94 3.47
N ALA A 70 6.18 9.61 2.34
CA ALA A 70 7.61 9.25 2.31
C ALA A 70 8.49 10.41 2.78
N GLU A 71 8.25 11.63 2.30
CA GLU A 71 8.97 12.83 2.71
C GLU A 71 8.89 13.06 4.23
N ILE A 72 7.69 12.91 4.81
CA ILE A 72 7.50 13.07 6.26
C ILE A 72 8.16 11.92 7.04
N ALA A 73 7.97 10.67 6.61
CA ALA A 73 8.53 9.51 7.30
C ALA A 73 10.08 9.49 7.28
N LEU A 74 10.69 10.07 6.25
CA LEU A 74 12.14 10.13 6.07
C LEU A 74 12.77 11.46 6.52
N ALA A 75 12.01 12.37 7.13
CA ALA A 75 12.49 13.72 7.48
C ALA A 75 13.74 13.73 8.38
N GLY A 76 13.98 12.68 9.16
CA GLY A 76 15.18 12.53 9.99
C GLY A 76 16.31 11.70 9.35
N VAL A 77 16.13 11.28 8.09
CA VAL A 77 17.06 10.42 7.36
C VAL A 77 17.64 11.20 6.19
N ASN A 78 18.95 11.16 6.02
CA ASN A 78 19.61 11.82 4.86
C ASN A 78 19.46 10.96 3.58
N ARG A 79 18.22 10.59 3.26
CA ARG A 79 17.83 9.75 2.10
C ARG A 79 16.46 10.18 1.59
N THR A 80 16.23 9.98 0.30
CA THR A 80 14.94 10.17 -0.36
C THR A 80 14.46 8.84 -0.95
N ALA A 81 13.17 8.72 -1.19
CA ALA A 81 12.60 7.56 -1.86
C ALA A 81 12.68 7.73 -3.38
N ASP A 82 13.11 6.67 -4.08
CA ASP A 82 12.99 6.57 -5.53
C ASP A 82 11.53 6.29 -5.92
N LEU A 83 11.04 7.00 -6.94
CA LEU A 83 9.67 6.83 -7.40
C LEU A 83 9.57 5.63 -8.34
N HIS A 84 8.65 4.72 -8.05
CA HIS A 84 8.45 3.53 -8.88
C HIS A 84 6.99 3.38 -9.34
N ALA A 85 6.76 3.33 -10.66
CA ALA A 85 5.43 3.30 -11.25
C ALA A 85 4.61 2.06 -10.86
N ALA A 86 5.25 0.91 -10.61
CA ALA A 86 4.57 -0.29 -10.14
C ALA A 86 3.92 -0.13 -8.75
N LEU A 87 4.28 0.87 -7.98
CA LEU A 87 3.73 1.14 -6.65
C LEU A 87 2.50 2.06 -6.66
N ARG A 88 2.03 2.51 -7.84
CA ARG A 88 0.78 3.28 -7.94
C ARG A 88 -0.40 2.45 -7.45
N GLU A 89 -1.39 3.12 -6.84
CA GLU A 89 -2.63 2.44 -6.46
C GLU A 89 -3.29 1.83 -7.69
N VAL A 90 -4.10 0.81 -7.47
CA VAL A 90 -4.90 0.19 -8.52
C VAL A 90 -5.77 1.24 -9.21
N ASP A 91 -5.81 1.17 -10.54
CA ASP A 91 -6.76 1.96 -11.30
C ASP A 91 -8.16 1.36 -11.11
N THR A 92 -9.03 2.13 -10.47
CA THR A 92 -10.43 1.76 -10.23
C THR A 92 -11.37 2.25 -11.33
N GLY A 93 -10.84 2.65 -12.48
CA GLY A 93 -11.62 3.03 -13.65
C GLY A 93 -12.75 4.01 -13.30
N ASP A 94 -13.98 3.66 -13.67
CA ASP A 94 -15.15 4.51 -13.48
C ASP A 94 -15.52 4.81 -12.02
N TRP A 95 -14.93 4.09 -11.06
CA TRP A 95 -15.16 4.37 -9.63
C TRP A 95 -14.22 5.44 -9.06
N ALA A 96 -13.18 5.82 -9.79
CA ALA A 96 -12.22 6.83 -9.34
C ALA A 96 -12.92 8.20 -9.18
N GLY A 97 -12.84 8.78 -7.98
CA GLY A 97 -13.49 10.06 -7.63
C GLY A 97 -14.94 9.93 -7.16
N LEU A 98 -15.54 8.73 -7.18
CA LEU A 98 -16.88 8.52 -6.65
C LEU A 98 -16.86 8.25 -5.15
N HIS A 99 -17.91 8.70 -4.47
CA HIS A 99 -18.16 8.29 -3.09
C HIS A 99 -18.63 6.81 -3.08
N ILE A 100 -18.20 6.06 -2.08
CA ILE A 100 -18.52 4.62 -1.98
C ILE A 100 -20.03 4.32 -2.01
N SER A 101 -20.86 5.24 -1.50
CA SER A 101 -22.33 5.11 -1.56
C SER A 101 -22.92 5.25 -2.97
N ASP A 102 -22.17 5.88 -3.87
CA ASP A 102 -22.65 6.19 -5.23
C ASP A 102 -22.27 5.09 -6.22
N ILE A 103 -21.43 4.14 -5.79
CA ILE A 103 -21.09 2.99 -6.60
C ILE A 103 -22.34 2.10 -6.72
N ILE A 104 -22.80 1.92 -7.96
CA ILE A 104 -24.05 1.21 -8.27
C ILE A 104 -23.92 -0.31 -8.04
N ASP A 105 -22.72 -0.83 -8.03
CA ASP A 105 -22.46 -2.25 -7.80
C ASP A 105 -22.93 -2.67 -6.40
N ALA A 106 -24.05 -3.39 -6.34
CA ALA A 106 -24.66 -3.84 -5.10
C ALA A 106 -23.74 -4.84 -4.37
N ASP A 107 -23.01 -5.68 -5.11
CA ASP A 107 -22.14 -6.71 -4.52
C ASP A 107 -20.99 -6.06 -3.78
N PHE A 108 -20.37 -5.02 -4.36
CA PHE A 108 -19.31 -4.27 -3.68
C PHE A 108 -19.80 -3.56 -2.41
N ARG A 109 -20.95 -2.89 -2.47
CA ARG A 109 -21.51 -2.15 -1.30
C ARG A 109 -21.91 -3.05 -0.16
N MET A 110 -22.37 -4.26 -0.46
CA MET A 110 -22.83 -5.23 0.54
C MET A 110 -21.70 -6.13 1.05
N ALA A 111 -20.58 -6.22 0.34
CA ALA A 111 -19.46 -7.06 0.75
C ALA A 111 -18.73 -6.45 1.97
N LYS A 112 -18.46 -7.32 2.94
CA LYS A 112 -17.64 -6.92 4.09
C LYS A 112 -16.20 -6.66 3.64
N PRO A 113 -15.57 -5.53 4.01
CA PRO A 113 -14.18 -5.24 3.65
C PRO A 113 -13.22 -6.39 3.99
N TYR A 114 -12.28 -6.63 3.11
CA TYR A 114 -11.24 -7.67 3.23
C TYR A 114 -11.75 -9.11 3.18
N THR A 115 -12.95 -9.35 2.66
CA THR A 115 -13.40 -10.69 2.27
C THR A 115 -13.05 -10.97 0.80
N VAL A 116 -13.17 -12.23 0.37
CA VAL A 116 -12.94 -12.62 -1.04
C VAL A 116 -13.92 -11.91 -1.97
N GLU A 117 -15.18 -11.81 -1.55
CA GLU A 117 -16.24 -11.13 -2.30
C GLU A 117 -15.91 -9.66 -2.49
N TRP A 118 -15.45 -8.99 -1.42
CA TRP A 118 -15.06 -7.58 -1.48
C TRP A 118 -13.85 -7.38 -2.41
N LEU A 119 -12.83 -8.24 -2.33
CA LEU A 119 -11.67 -8.17 -3.21
C LEU A 119 -12.06 -8.39 -4.67
N SER A 120 -12.90 -9.38 -4.94
CA SER A 120 -13.38 -9.68 -6.29
C SER A 120 -14.14 -8.50 -6.86
N ALA A 121 -15.08 -7.94 -6.10
CA ALA A 121 -15.85 -6.76 -6.50
C ALA A 121 -14.94 -5.54 -6.72
N TYR A 122 -13.96 -5.33 -5.84
CA TYR A 122 -13.01 -4.21 -5.98
C TYR A 122 -12.25 -4.25 -7.32
N PHE A 123 -11.77 -5.43 -7.73
CA PHE A 123 -11.05 -5.62 -9.00
C PHE A 123 -11.95 -5.77 -10.23
N SER A 124 -13.27 -5.80 -10.06
CA SER A 124 -14.25 -5.82 -11.17
C SER A 124 -14.74 -4.45 -11.58
N SER A 125 -14.17 -3.37 -11.04
CA SER A 125 -14.56 -1.99 -11.37
C SER A 125 -14.49 -1.75 -12.89
N PRO A 126 -15.54 -1.17 -13.51
CA PRO A 126 -15.57 -0.94 -14.95
C PRO A 126 -14.41 -0.06 -15.41
N ASN A 127 -13.77 -0.45 -16.51
CA ASN A 127 -12.57 0.21 -17.06
C ASN A 127 -11.37 0.26 -16.10
N GLY A 128 -11.40 -0.49 -15.00
CA GLY A 128 -10.30 -0.60 -14.04
C GLY A 128 -9.18 -1.51 -14.53
N GLU A 129 -8.07 -1.51 -13.77
CA GLU A 129 -6.86 -2.27 -14.11
C GLU A 129 -7.06 -3.80 -14.04
N GLY A 130 -7.98 -4.27 -13.18
CA GLY A 130 -8.20 -5.69 -12.93
C GLY A 130 -7.05 -6.37 -12.16
N TYR A 131 -7.38 -7.52 -11.54
CA TYR A 131 -6.44 -8.18 -10.63
C TYR A 131 -5.17 -8.71 -11.30
N GLU A 132 -5.28 -9.36 -12.47
CA GLU A 132 -4.12 -10.02 -13.09
C GLU A 132 -3.07 -9.02 -13.59
N VAL A 133 -3.49 -7.88 -14.15
CA VAL A 133 -2.57 -6.81 -14.56
C VAL A 133 -1.91 -6.20 -13.32
N PHE A 134 -2.70 -5.88 -12.31
CA PHE A 134 -2.24 -5.34 -11.03
C PHE A 134 -1.22 -6.26 -10.34
N LYS A 135 -1.55 -7.53 -10.21
CA LYS A 135 -0.68 -8.58 -9.63
C LYS A 135 0.63 -8.71 -10.40
N THR A 136 0.57 -8.72 -11.74
CA THR A 136 1.75 -8.91 -12.59
C THR A 136 2.78 -7.81 -12.35
N ARG A 137 2.37 -6.52 -12.37
CA ARG A 137 3.31 -5.43 -12.13
C ARG A 137 3.92 -5.42 -10.73
N LEU A 138 3.15 -5.85 -9.72
CA LEU A 138 3.65 -5.97 -8.35
C LEU A 138 4.63 -7.14 -8.20
N LEU A 139 4.36 -8.26 -8.87
CA LEU A 139 5.23 -9.43 -8.85
C LEU A 139 6.56 -9.15 -9.57
N GLU A 140 6.54 -8.42 -10.69
CA GLU A 140 7.75 -7.98 -11.38
C GLU A 140 8.59 -7.04 -10.51
N PHE A 141 7.95 -6.05 -9.86
CA PHE A 141 8.62 -5.19 -8.90
C PHE A 141 9.25 -5.98 -7.75
N LEU A 142 8.49 -6.89 -7.14
CA LEU A 142 8.97 -7.71 -6.02
C LEU A 142 10.19 -8.57 -6.41
N ARG A 143 10.18 -9.12 -7.64
CA ARG A 143 11.30 -9.93 -8.17
C ARG A 143 12.55 -9.10 -8.48
N SER A 144 12.42 -7.80 -8.71
CA SER A 144 13.56 -6.92 -8.99
C SER A 144 14.36 -6.55 -7.74
N LEU A 145 13.77 -6.72 -6.54
CA LEU A 145 14.40 -6.32 -5.27
C LEU A 145 15.56 -7.24 -4.89
N GLN A 146 16.69 -6.63 -4.50
CA GLN A 146 17.91 -7.35 -4.13
C GLN A 146 18.36 -7.08 -2.68
N LYS A 147 17.83 -6.04 -2.04
CA LYS A 147 18.20 -5.59 -0.70
C LYS A 147 16.97 -5.40 0.17
N PRO A 148 17.10 -5.36 1.49
CA PRO A 148 16.03 -4.89 2.36
C PRO A 148 15.46 -3.58 1.84
N THR A 149 14.13 -3.45 1.80
CA THR A 149 13.48 -2.35 1.08
C THR A 149 12.36 -1.73 1.90
N VAL A 150 12.37 -0.40 2.01
CA VAL A 150 11.24 0.39 2.50
C VAL A 150 10.35 0.77 1.31
N ILE A 151 9.05 0.52 1.43
CA ILE A 151 8.06 0.76 0.37
C ILE A 151 6.93 1.62 0.91
N VAL A 152 6.79 2.84 0.39
CA VAL A 152 5.66 3.73 0.72
C VAL A 152 4.64 3.68 -0.42
N THR A 153 3.46 3.18 -0.13
CA THR A 153 2.47 2.86 -1.15
C THR A 153 1.02 3.06 -0.66
N HIS A 154 0.09 2.27 -1.16
CA HIS A 154 -1.35 2.44 -0.99
C HIS A 154 -2.00 1.21 -0.34
N GLY A 155 -3.33 1.28 -0.16
CA GLY A 155 -4.10 0.25 0.48
C GLY A 155 -4.02 -1.09 -0.24
N MET A 156 -4.47 -1.12 -1.51
CA MET A 156 -4.51 -2.37 -2.28
C MET A 156 -3.12 -2.84 -2.71
N VAL A 157 -2.23 -1.92 -3.07
CA VAL A 157 -0.83 -2.29 -3.38
C VAL A 157 -0.17 -2.98 -2.19
N GLY A 158 -0.22 -2.37 -1.01
CA GLY A 158 0.36 -2.96 0.20
C GLY A 158 -0.28 -4.30 0.55
N PHE A 159 -1.59 -4.43 0.37
CA PHE A 159 -2.34 -5.65 0.62
C PHE A 159 -1.90 -6.80 -0.30
N VAL A 160 -1.90 -6.58 -1.62
CA VAL A 160 -1.53 -7.62 -2.59
C VAL A 160 -0.03 -7.90 -2.58
N LEU A 161 0.82 -6.87 -2.45
CA LEU A 161 2.27 -7.05 -2.36
C LEU A 161 2.68 -7.96 -1.18
N ARG A 162 2.07 -7.74 -0.02
CA ARG A 162 2.29 -8.56 1.18
C ARG A 162 1.83 -10.00 0.96
N GLY A 163 0.66 -10.19 0.35
CA GLY A 163 0.18 -11.52 0.00
C GLY A 163 1.10 -12.25 -0.97
N LEU A 164 1.61 -11.57 -2.00
CA LEU A 164 2.58 -12.13 -2.95
C LEU A 164 3.91 -12.51 -2.28
N TYR A 165 4.41 -11.66 -1.37
CA TYR A 165 5.61 -11.96 -0.58
C TYR A 165 5.44 -13.24 0.24
N LEU A 166 4.28 -13.41 0.87
CA LEU A 166 3.95 -14.56 1.72
C LEU A 166 3.55 -15.81 0.91
N GLY A 167 3.43 -15.71 -0.41
CA GLY A 167 3.00 -16.82 -1.28
C GLY A 167 1.54 -17.20 -1.12
N LEU A 168 0.67 -16.25 -0.71
CA LEU A 168 -0.75 -16.47 -0.52
C LEU A 168 -1.50 -16.52 -1.86
N THR A 169 -2.53 -17.36 -1.94
CA THR A 169 -3.53 -17.30 -3.02
C THR A 169 -4.43 -16.07 -2.86
N PHE A 170 -5.21 -15.72 -3.89
CA PHE A 170 -6.15 -14.61 -3.82
C PHE A 170 -7.13 -14.76 -2.65
N GLU A 171 -7.65 -15.97 -2.44
CA GLU A 171 -8.58 -16.28 -1.34
C GLU A 171 -7.89 -16.18 0.03
N GLN A 172 -6.64 -16.61 0.12
CA GLN A 172 -5.87 -16.54 1.36
C GLN A 172 -5.46 -15.10 1.73
N MET A 173 -5.39 -14.19 0.74
CA MET A 173 -5.17 -12.77 1.03
C MET A 173 -6.34 -12.17 1.80
N ALA A 174 -7.56 -12.67 1.60
CA ALA A 174 -8.70 -12.28 2.43
C ALA A 174 -8.38 -12.57 3.91
N GLY A 175 -8.64 -11.59 4.75
CA GLY A 175 -8.31 -11.68 6.18
C GLY A 175 -6.95 -11.08 6.57
N GLN A 176 -6.12 -10.64 5.63
CA GLN A 176 -4.99 -9.79 5.99
C GLN A 176 -5.49 -8.50 6.65
N VAL A 177 -4.78 -8.04 7.68
CA VAL A 177 -5.11 -6.75 8.30
C VAL A 177 -4.56 -5.60 7.46
N GLY A 178 -5.36 -4.55 7.29
CA GLY A 178 -4.93 -3.27 6.76
C GLY A 178 -4.51 -2.31 7.87
N GLY A 179 -4.12 -1.11 7.51
CA GLY A 179 -3.84 -0.04 8.48
C GLY A 179 -3.08 1.13 7.88
N GLN A 180 -3.28 2.29 8.49
CA GLN A 180 -2.47 3.50 8.29
C GLN A 180 -1.71 3.78 9.58
N GLY A 181 -0.57 4.46 9.49
CA GLY A 181 0.25 4.76 10.68
C GLY A 181 1.04 3.59 11.24
N VAL A 182 1.01 2.41 10.63
CA VAL A 182 1.79 1.23 11.01
C VAL A 182 2.80 0.88 9.92
N VAL A 183 3.77 0.03 10.24
CA VAL A 183 4.72 -0.54 9.27
C VAL A 183 4.56 -2.06 9.27
N PHE A 184 4.33 -2.64 8.11
CA PHE A 184 4.32 -4.09 7.93
C PHE A 184 5.74 -4.54 7.59
N HIS A 185 6.35 -5.29 8.48
CA HIS A 185 7.67 -5.90 8.26
C HIS A 185 7.51 -7.35 7.82
N LEU A 186 8.02 -7.64 6.64
CA LEU A 186 8.02 -8.98 6.06
C LEU A 186 9.45 -9.48 6.01
N SER A 187 9.69 -10.62 6.65
CA SER A 187 11.00 -11.27 6.70
C SER A 187 10.80 -12.78 6.78
N ASP A 188 11.62 -13.55 6.06
CA ASP A 188 11.62 -15.01 6.08
C ASP A 188 10.23 -15.66 5.88
N GLY A 189 9.40 -15.08 5.01
CA GLY A 189 8.04 -15.59 4.73
C GLY A 189 7.03 -15.35 5.85
N ARG A 190 7.31 -14.42 6.76
CA ARG A 190 6.44 -14.01 7.88
C ARG A 190 6.15 -12.52 7.81
N GLU A 191 5.07 -12.13 8.42
CA GLU A 191 4.69 -10.73 8.59
C GLU A 191 4.54 -10.37 10.07
N ILE A 192 5.08 -9.21 10.43
CA ILE A 192 4.89 -8.60 11.74
C ILE A 192 4.39 -7.17 11.51
N VAL A 193 3.36 -6.77 12.25
CA VAL A 193 2.88 -5.39 12.25
C VAL A 193 3.63 -4.62 13.34
N LEU A 194 4.49 -3.70 12.92
CA LEU A 194 5.21 -2.82 13.83
C LEU A 194 4.33 -1.62 14.18
N LYS A 195 4.13 -1.44 15.46
CA LYS A 195 3.41 -0.33 16.11
C LYS A 195 4.33 0.30 17.15
N ASP A 196 3.81 1.10 18.06
CA ASP A 196 4.55 1.66 19.21
C ASP A 196 5.25 0.62 20.06
#